data_9d472ab4a19e415dcb85c8530086e540
#
_entry.id   9d472ab4a19e415dcb85c8530086e540
#
_cell.length_a   1.000
_cell.length_b   1.000
_cell.length_c   1.000
_cell.angle_alpha   90.00
_cell.angle_beta   90.00
_cell.angle_gamma   90.00
#
_symmetry.space_group_name_H-M   'P 1'
#
loop_
_entity.id
_entity.type
_entity.pdbx_description
1 polymer ?
#
loop_
_entity_poly.entity_id
_entity_poly.type
_entity_poly.pdbx_seq_one_letter_code
_entity_poly.pdbx_strand_id
1 'polypeptide(L)'
;MNLPKKTDINFVDNMIIEQKFGQLSTGEWVLMEDDMLCELSYLKKILGSFQVRRTTRYSDFGFDEIPAKIFKMKGDEIKDVNAMMRDDSFWKEYRPTELTKSEDNMGQFVDNLAKIKGFKYIIFVAKAFIENFVETGVKGRPSKVDIGPINTMISSNYIDGLRLRASAQTTANLNPHLFLRGYYAYGFKDEKAKYKAEVEYSFNKKEYLPREYPINSLTLSYSYDNMLPSDKFMGTDKDNVFTSFKVTSVDQYNYERTASVKYELEKESGLKTTFMLKHTNLEACGKLFYRTMAQENQLQQDLASGALTGTEWVHSPYNTKDFSLAEATLAFRYAPGETFINTKQRRLPVNLDAPVFTLQHTLGLKGILGSDYTYNMTEMSLYKRWWLSSWGNIDTCVKGGIQWNKVPFPLLIMPAANLSYILQDESFSLINNMEFLNDRYASLDVSWNLQGKIFNRIPLLKKLKWREFIGVKCLWGTLTDKNNPLLPQNAIDTELMLFPGHYDAAGNYHTSSYVMDPKKPYVEVSAGIHNIFKLLHVEYVRRLNYNELPTASKWGIRFMIRTVF
;
A
#
# COMPACT_ATOMS: atom_id res chain seq x y z
N MET A 1 -13.26 -5.63 -36.42
CA MET A 1 -14.21 -5.59 -35.30
C MET A 1 -14.18 -4.19 -34.71
N ASN A 2 -15.32 -3.49 -34.65
CA ASN A 2 -15.39 -2.22 -33.95
C ASN A 2 -15.92 -2.51 -32.55
N LEU A 3 -15.27 -2.00 -31.51
CA LEU A 3 -15.83 -2.09 -30.18
C LEU A 3 -17.19 -1.39 -30.14
N PRO A 4 -18.20 -1.98 -29.53
CA PRO A 4 -19.50 -1.34 -29.41
C PRO A 4 -19.38 0.03 -28.77
N LYS A 5 -20.10 1.05 -29.27
CA LYS A 5 -20.14 2.41 -28.66
C LYS A 5 -20.55 2.43 -27.19
N LYS A 6 -20.97 1.28 -26.65
CA LYS A 6 -21.34 1.07 -25.23
C LYS A 6 -20.19 0.56 -24.36
N THR A 7 -19.04 0.20 -24.96
CA THR A 7 -17.86 -0.21 -24.19
C THR A 7 -17.19 1.04 -23.66
N ASP A 8 -17.19 1.17 -22.34
CA ASP A 8 -16.69 2.37 -21.66
C ASP A 8 -15.28 2.12 -21.13
N ILE A 9 -14.29 2.28 -22.03
CA ILE A 9 -12.88 2.25 -21.66
C ILE A 9 -12.42 3.69 -21.45
N ASN A 10 -11.85 3.99 -20.28
CA ASN A 10 -11.35 5.31 -20.00
C ASN A 10 -10.22 5.69 -20.97
N PHE A 11 -10.21 6.95 -21.38
CA PHE A 11 -9.23 7.55 -22.31
C PHE A 11 -9.32 7.06 -23.76
N VAL A 12 -10.13 6.07 -24.09
CA VAL A 12 -10.33 5.57 -25.45
C VAL A 12 -11.64 6.09 -26.00
N ASP A 13 -11.60 6.82 -27.11
CA ASP A 13 -12.80 7.30 -27.82
C ASP A 13 -13.29 6.27 -28.82
N ASN A 14 -12.36 5.60 -29.50
CA ASN A 14 -12.65 4.61 -30.50
C ASN A 14 -11.55 3.54 -30.56
N MET A 15 -11.93 2.30 -30.83
CA MET A 15 -10.99 1.21 -31.05
C MET A 15 -11.51 0.34 -32.19
N ILE A 16 -10.67 0.15 -33.18
CA ILE A 16 -10.93 -0.69 -34.35
C ILE A 16 -9.90 -1.82 -34.33
N ILE A 17 -10.36 -3.05 -34.39
CA ILE A 17 -9.50 -4.24 -34.49
C ILE A 17 -9.85 -4.95 -35.80
N GLU A 18 -8.88 -5.10 -36.67
CA GLU A 18 -8.98 -5.86 -37.92
C GLU A 18 -8.08 -7.08 -37.83
N GLN A 19 -8.67 -8.25 -38.04
CA GLN A 19 -7.96 -9.52 -38.01
C GLN A 19 -8.08 -10.20 -39.36
N LYS A 20 -6.93 -10.59 -39.95
CA LYS A 20 -6.85 -11.34 -41.19
C LYS A 20 -6.40 -12.76 -40.90
N PHE A 21 -7.23 -13.70 -41.30
CA PHE A 21 -6.91 -15.11 -41.23
C PHE A 21 -6.52 -15.62 -42.61
N GLY A 22 -5.55 -16.52 -42.66
CA GLY A 22 -5.10 -17.21 -43.86
C GLY A 22 -5.06 -18.72 -43.63
N GLN A 23 -5.23 -19.47 -44.72
CA GLN A 23 -5.10 -20.93 -44.68
C GLN A 23 -3.65 -21.33 -45.00
N LEU A 24 -3.05 -22.13 -44.14
CA LEU A 24 -1.73 -22.71 -44.37
C LEU A 24 -1.79 -23.84 -45.40
N SER A 25 -0.64 -24.18 -45.94
CA SER A 25 -0.51 -25.31 -46.88
C SER A 25 -0.94 -26.66 -46.26
N THR A 26 -0.96 -26.76 -44.94
CA THR A 26 -1.39 -27.90 -44.15
C THR A 26 -2.93 -27.95 -43.97
N GLY A 27 -3.64 -26.88 -44.37
CA GLY A 27 -5.10 -26.79 -44.34
C GLY A 27 -5.69 -26.02 -43.13
N GLU A 28 -4.91 -25.73 -42.08
CA GLU A 28 -5.35 -24.99 -40.90
C GLU A 28 -5.52 -23.50 -41.21
N TRP A 29 -6.56 -22.89 -40.65
CA TRP A 29 -6.75 -21.45 -40.64
C TRP A 29 -6.06 -20.83 -39.44
N VAL A 30 -5.16 -19.87 -39.71
CA VAL A 30 -4.39 -19.19 -38.67
C VAL A 30 -4.55 -17.68 -38.80
N LEU A 31 -4.37 -16.96 -37.67
CA LEU A 31 -4.33 -15.51 -37.66
C LEU A 31 -3.01 -15.03 -38.27
N MET A 32 -3.08 -14.33 -39.39
CA MET A 32 -1.89 -13.83 -40.12
C MET A 32 -1.54 -12.38 -39.75
N GLU A 33 -2.56 -11.57 -39.49
CA GLU A 33 -2.38 -10.15 -39.16
C GLU A 33 -3.45 -9.68 -38.16
N ASP A 34 -3.03 -8.96 -37.14
CA ASP A 34 -3.88 -8.29 -36.16
C ASP A 34 -3.53 -6.80 -36.14
N ASP A 35 -4.43 -5.94 -36.57
CA ASP A 35 -4.26 -4.50 -36.64
C ASP A 35 -5.24 -3.82 -35.70
N MET A 36 -4.72 -3.10 -34.72
CA MET A 36 -5.49 -2.37 -33.73
C MET A 36 -5.22 -0.87 -33.87
N LEU A 37 -6.26 -0.09 -34.14
CA LEU A 37 -6.26 1.36 -34.11
C LEU A 37 -7.04 1.84 -32.89
N CYS A 38 -6.41 2.63 -32.03
CA CYS A 38 -6.99 3.19 -30.82
C CYS A 38 -6.89 4.72 -30.84
N GLU A 39 -8.01 5.42 -30.69
CA GLU A 39 -8.05 6.88 -30.54
C GLU A 39 -8.12 7.24 -29.05
N LEU A 40 -7.15 8.06 -28.60
CA LEU A 40 -7.04 8.51 -27.21
C LEU A 40 -7.48 9.97 -27.07
N SER A 41 -8.40 10.24 -26.14
CA SER A 41 -9.06 11.55 -25.96
C SER A 41 -8.57 12.39 -24.79
N TYR A 42 -7.68 11.84 -23.96
CA TYR A 42 -7.34 12.48 -22.67
C TYR A 42 -6.78 13.91 -22.80
N LEU A 43 -6.04 14.18 -23.87
CA LEU A 43 -5.39 15.47 -24.09
C LEU A 43 -5.93 16.21 -25.33
N LYS A 44 -7.09 15.81 -25.86
CA LYS A 44 -7.67 16.35 -27.10
C LYS A 44 -7.77 17.89 -27.12
N LYS A 45 -8.06 18.50 -25.97
CA LYS A 45 -8.13 19.98 -25.85
C LYS A 45 -6.77 20.68 -25.75
N ILE A 46 -5.71 19.97 -25.38
CA ILE A 46 -4.36 20.52 -25.14
C ILE A 46 -3.39 20.10 -26.23
N LEU A 47 -3.41 18.84 -26.64
CA LEU A 47 -2.43 18.24 -27.56
C LEU A 47 -3.05 17.64 -28.83
N GLY A 48 -4.37 17.73 -29.03
CA GLY A 48 -5.07 17.11 -30.15
C GLY A 48 -5.46 15.66 -29.89
N SER A 49 -5.93 14.95 -30.93
CA SER A 49 -6.26 13.53 -30.88
C SER A 49 -5.01 12.69 -31.08
N PHE A 50 -4.74 11.75 -30.17
CA PHE A 50 -3.67 10.77 -30.33
C PHE A 50 -4.27 9.48 -30.87
N GLN A 51 -3.64 8.95 -31.92
CA GLN A 51 -3.94 7.63 -32.45
C GLN A 51 -2.78 6.70 -32.15
N VAL A 52 -3.09 5.56 -31.57
CA VAL A 52 -2.14 4.46 -31.35
C VAL A 52 -2.53 3.33 -32.29
N ARG A 53 -1.61 2.93 -33.17
CA ARG A 53 -1.78 1.78 -34.04
C ARG A 53 -0.79 0.70 -33.66
N ARG A 54 -1.27 -0.53 -33.55
CA ARG A 54 -0.45 -1.72 -33.37
C ARG A 54 -0.76 -2.69 -34.50
N THR A 55 0.22 -3.00 -35.32
CA THR A 55 0.12 -4.06 -36.33
C THR A 55 0.99 -5.23 -35.90
N THR A 56 0.37 -6.40 -35.72
CA THR A 56 1.06 -7.64 -35.41
C THR A 56 0.93 -8.56 -36.62
N ARG A 57 2.04 -9.08 -37.11
CA ARG A 57 2.07 -10.10 -38.16
C ARG A 57 2.65 -11.38 -37.62
N TYR A 58 2.02 -12.48 -37.97
CA TYR A 58 2.39 -13.81 -37.56
C TYR A 58 2.97 -14.57 -38.76
N SER A 59 4.14 -15.16 -38.56
CA SER A 59 4.85 -16.00 -39.54
C SER A 59 5.43 -17.23 -38.85
N ASP A 60 5.93 -18.16 -39.62
CA ASP A 60 6.64 -19.34 -39.12
C ASP A 60 5.83 -20.18 -38.14
N PHE A 61 4.60 -20.54 -38.55
CA PHE A 61 3.69 -21.35 -37.73
C PHE A 61 4.25 -22.76 -37.58
N GLY A 62 4.43 -23.19 -36.33
CA GLY A 62 4.80 -24.54 -35.94
C GLY A 62 3.68 -25.17 -35.12
N PHE A 63 3.47 -26.46 -35.30
CA PHE A 63 2.49 -27.27 -34.56
C PHE A 63 3.17 -28.34 -33.69
N ASP A 64 4.45 -28.16 -33.41
CA ASP A 64 5.20 -29.04 -32.53
C ASP A 64 4.71 -28.94 -31.08
N GLU A 65 4.90 -30.03 -30.30
CA GLU A 65 4.55 -29.97 -28.87
C GLU A 65 5.38 -28.91 -28.15
N ILE A 66 4.66 -27.97 -27.51
CA ILE A 66 5.31 -26.94 -26.70
C ILE A 66 5.87 -27.61 -25.43
N PRO A 67 7.18 -27.46 -25.14
CA PRO A 67 7.78 -28.06 -23.96
C PRO A 67 7.03 -27.68 -22.68
N ALA A 68 6.69 -28.67 -21.86
CA ALA A 68 5.94 -28.49 -20.60
C ALA A 68 6.59 -27.47 -19.65
N LYS A 69 7.89 -27.20 -19.79
CA LYS A 69 8.62 -26.18 -19.04
C LYS A 69 8.09 -24.77 -19.32
N ILE A 70 7.63 -24.48 -20.55
CA ILE A 70 7.11 -23.15 -20.93
C ILE A 70 5.79 -22.87 -20.20
N PHE A 71 4.91 -23.86 -20.05
CA PHE A 71 3.65 -23.73 -19.30
C PHE A 71 3.84 -23.61 -17.77
N LYS A 72 5.03 -23.96 -17.25
CA LYS A 72 5.38 -23.80 -15.85
C LYS A 72 5.98 -22.43 -15.52
N MET A 73 6.32 -21.64 -16.53
CA MET A 73 6.85 -20.29 -16.34
C MET A 73 5.70 -19.34 -15.99
N LYS A 74 5.90 -18.54 -14.96
CA LYS A 74 4.92 -17.51 -14.58
C LYS A 74 5.06 -16.29 -15.46
N GLY A 75 3.93 -15.82 -15.96
CA GLY A 75 3.79 -14.64 -16.79
C GLY A 75 3.36 -14.99 -18.21
N ASP A 76 2.42 -14.22 -18.74
CA ASP A 76 1.95 -14.33 -20.13
C ASP A 76 2.97 -13.77 -21.13
N GLU A 77 4.01 -13.11 -20.63
CA GLU A 77 5.04 -12.47 -21.42
C GLU A 77 6.43 -12.73 -20.83
N ILE A 78 7.33 -13.29 -21.64
CA ILE A 78 8.74 -13.47 -21.27
C ILE A 78 9.54 -12.47 -22.10
N LYS A 79 10.19 -11.51 -21.43
CA LYS A 79 11.10 -10.57 -22.05
C LYS A 79 12.54 -11.07 -21.95
N ASP A 80 13.23 -11.10 -23.07
CA ASP A 80 14.69 -11.26 -23.09
C ASP A 80 15.32 -10.07 -22.34
N VAL A 81 16.28 -10.35 -21.45
CA VAL A 81 17.03 -9.33 -20.68
C VAL A 81 17.60 -8.23 -21.57
N ASN A 82 17.98 -8.56 -22.81
CA ASN A 82 18.55 -7.64 -23.79
C ASN A 82 17.52 -7.06 -24.77
N ALA A 83 16.22 -7.38 -24.63
CA ALA A 83 15.20 -6.94 -25.58
C ALA A 83 15.16 -5.41 -25.79
N MET A 84 15.40 -4.64 -24.72
CA MET A 84 15.42 -3.17 -24.75
C MET A 84 16.77 -2.58 -25.19
N MET A 85 17.80 -3.40 -25.37
CA MET A 85 19.14 -2.98 -25.79
C MET A 85 19.43 -3.32 -27.24
N ARG A 86 18.46 -3.86 -27.98
CA ARG A 86 18.59 -4.17 -29.40
C ARG A 86 18.70 -2.87 -30.20
N ASP A 87 19.63 -2.83 -31.13
CA ASP A 87 19.87 -1.68 -32.02
C ASP A 87 18.95 -1.70 -33.26
N ASP A 88 19.00 -0.64 -34.03
CA ASP A 88 18.19 -0.52 -35.23
C ASP A 88 18.52 -1.59 -36.28
N SER A 89 19.75 -2.13 -36.30
CA SER A 89 20.15 -3.18 -37.22
C SER A 89 19.43 -4.48 -36.94
N PHE A 90 19.34 -4.85 -35.64
CA PHE A 90 18.55 -6.00 -35.20
C PHE A 90 17.09 -5.87 -35.64
N TRP A 91 16.46 -4.70 -35.38
CA TRP A 91 15.06 -4.49 -35.73
C TRP A 91 14.81 -4.47 -37.23
N LYS A 92 15.77 -4.03 -38.06
CA LYS A 92 15.66 -4.12 -39.50
C LYS A 92 15.69 -5.55 -40.01
N GLU A 93 16.47 -6.41 -39.41
CA GLU A 93 16.57 -7.82 -39.75
C GLU A 93 15.32 -8.61 -39.31
N TYR A 94 14.86 -8.39 -38.10
CA TYR A 94 13.76 -9.17 -37.51
C TYR A 94 12.36 -8.59 -37.72
N ARG A 95 12.25 -7.40 -38.28
CA ARG A 95 10.97 -6.79 -38.61
C ARG A 95 10.41 -7.37 -39.89
N PRO A 96 9.24 -8.08 -39.85
CA PRO A 96 8.66 -8.73 -41.02
C PRO A 96 8.10 -7.73 -42.06
N THR A 97 8.04 -6.44 -41.74
CA THR A 97 7.50 -5.37 -42.58
C THR A 97 8.31 -4.11 -42.41
N GLU A 98 8.59 -3.43 -43.50
CA GLU A 98 9.19 -2.11 -43.44
C GLU A 98 8.28 -1.08 -42.77
N LEU A 99 8.89 -0.15 -42.02
CA LEU A 99 8.15 0.95 -41.44
C LEU A 99 7.58 1.85 -42.53
N THR A 100 6.36 2.32 -42.34
CA THR A 100 5.82 3.40 -43.15
C THR A 100 6.59 4.69 -42.84
N LYS A 101 6.60 5.65 -43.79
CA LYS A 101 7.23 6.97 -43.59
C LYS A 101 6.73 7.67 -42.31
N SER A 102 5.48 7.44 -41.91
CA SER A 102 4.89 8.01 -40.70
C SER A 102 5.45 7.37 -39.43
N GLU A 103 5.69 6.06 -39.46
CA GLU A 103 6.25 5.30 -38.33
C GLU A 103 7.75 5.58 -38.16
N ASP A 104 8.49 5.66 -39.24
CA ASP A 104 9.92 6.00 -39.24
C ASP A 104 10.15 7.44 -38.72
N ASN A 105 9.27 8.38 -39.07
CA ASN A 105 9.31 9.75 -38.55
C ASN A 105 8.83 9.90 -37.12
N MET A 106 8.24 8.88 -36.48
CA MET A 106 7.73 8.98 -35.12
C MET A 106 8.84 9.24 -34.10
N GLY A 107 9.99 8.60 -34.26
CA GLY A 107 11.18 8.87 -33.45
C GLY A 107 11.62 10.33 -33.55
N GLN A 108 11.67 10.87 -34.76
CA GLN A 108 12.00 12.27 -35.03
C GLN A 108 10.93 13.23 -34.44
N PHE A 109 9.66 12.86 -34.49
CA PHE A 109 8.58 13.64 -33.90
C PHE A 109 8.73 13.75 -32.36
N VAL A 110 9.00 12.63 -31.66
CA VAL A 110 9.26 12.62 -30.22
C VAL A 110 10.51 13.44 -29.87
N ASP A 111 11.59 13.28 -30.65
CA ASP A 111 12.82 14.07 -30.48
C ASP A 111 12.55 15.57 -30.71
N ASN A 112 11.71 15.94 -31.66
CA ASN A 112 11.32 17.33 -31.94
C ASN A 112 10.41 17.90 -30.85
N LEU A 113 9.48 17.13 -30.31
CA LEU A 113 8.69 17.53 -29.13
C LEU A 113 9.62 17.80 -27.93
N ALA A 114 10.62 16.95 -27.73
CA ALA A 114 11.59 17.13 -26.63
C ALA A 114 12.46 18.40 -26.81
N LYS A 115 12.60 18.93 -28.06
CA LYS A 115 13.32 20.18 -28.36
C LYS A 115 12.47 21.43 -28.08
N ILE A 116 11.13 21.32 -27.95
CA ILE A 116 10.27 22.46 -27.64
C ILE A 116 10.63 22.97 -26.24
N LYS A 117 10.97 24.26 -26.15
CA LYS A 117 11.35 24.91 -24.89
C LYS A 117 10.22 24.76 -23.88
N GLY A 118 10.50 24.11 -22.73
CA GLY A 118 9.53 23.84 -21.68
C GLY A 118 8.86 22.46 -21.75
N PHE A 119 8.74 21.82 -22.92
CA PHE A 119 8.05 20.53 -23.05
C PHE A 119 8.79 19.41 -22.31
N LYS A 120 10.12 19.40 -22.31
CA LYS A 120 10.93 18.47 -21.53
C LYS A 120 10.63 18.54 -20.02
N TYR A 121 10.32 19.72 -19.51
CA TYR A 121 9.96 19.88 -18.08
C TYR A 121 8.57 19.32 -17.79
N ILE A 122 7.63 19.47 -18.72
CA ILE A 122 6.29 18.88 -18.62
C ILE A 122 6.39 17.35 -18.57
N ILE A 123 7.16 16.76 -19.50
CA ILE A 123 7.41 15.29 -19.50
C ILE A 123 8.10 14.87 -18.21
N PHE A 124 9.12 15.60 -17.78
CA PHE A 124 9.85 15.29 -16.54
C PHE A 124 8.92 15.30 -15.32
N VAL A 125 8.09 16.34 -15.15
CA VAL A 125 7.14 16.44 -14.04
C VAL A 125 6.08 15.34 -14.13
N ALA A 126 5.51 15.10 -15.32
CA ALA A 126 4.53 14.04 -15.52
C ALA A 126 5.12 12.66 -15.19
N LYS A 127 6.33 12.37 -15.66
CA LYS A 127 7.03 11.12 -15.35
C LYS A 127 7.32 10.98 -13.85
N ALA A 128 7.86 12.03 -13.22
CA ALA A 128 8.13 12.06 -11.80
C ALA A 128 6.86 11.84 -10.97
N PHE A 129 5.73 12.41 -11.40
CA PHE A 129 4.44 12.24 -10.74
C PHE A 129 3.87 10.82 -10.90
N ILE A 130 3.95 10.24 -12.11
CA ILE A 130 3.42 8.89 -12.40
C ILE A 130 4.29 7.81 -11.77
N GLU A 131 5.59 7.88 -11.94
CA GLU A 131 6.55 6.90 -11.43
C GLU A 131 6.86 7.12 -9.94
N ASN A 132 6.62 8.33 -9.43
CA ASN A 132 6.93 8.75 -8.06
C ASN A 132 8.44 8.75 -7.74
N PHE A 133 9.28 8.68 -8.78
CA PHE A 133 10.75 8.70 -8.68
C PHE A 133 11.34 9.51 -9.84
N VAL A 134 12.50 10.12 -9.57
CA VAL A 134 13.32 10.80 -10.57
C VAL A 134 14.58 9.98 -10.83
N GLU A 135 14.72 9.51 -12.05
CA GLU A 135 15.94 8.86 -12.51
C GLU A 135 17.07 9.88 -12.68
N THR A 136 18.28 9.56 -12.17
CA THR A 136 19.46 10.42 -12.35
C THR A 136 20.20 10.12 -13.66
N GLY A 137 19.75 9.11 -14.39
CA GLY A 137 20.32 8.73 -15.70
C GLY A 137 19.98 9.72 -16.81
N VAL A 138 20.80 9.71 -17.86
CA VAL A 138 20.60 10.48 -19.10
C VAL A 138 20.64 9.53 -20.31
N LYS A 139 20.24 10.02 -21.50
CA LYS A 139 20.31 9.24 -22.75
C LYS A 139 21.71 8.63 -22.94
N GLY A 140 21.79 7.30 -23.02
CA GLY A 140 23.06 6.55 -23.15
C GLY A 140 23.77 6.23 -21.82
N ARG A 141 23.26 6.71 -20.68
CA ARG A 141 23.77 6.35 -19.34
C ARG A 141 22.59 6.01 -18.44
N PRO A 142 22.28 4.73 -18.23
CA PRO A 142 21.14 4.32 -17.41
C PRO A 142 21.28 4.80 -15.96
N SER A 143 20.14 5.04 -15.33
CA SER A 143 20.10 5.51 -13.94
C SER A 143 20.71 4.47 -12.99
N LYS A 144 21.70 4.87 -12.22
CA LYS A 144 22.30 4.07 -11.14
C LYS A 144 21.67 4.34 -9.79
N VAL A 145 21.05 5.53 -9.65
CA VAL A 145 20.37 5.97 -8.41
C VAL A 145 19.11 6.70 -8.81
N ASP A 146 17.99 6.34 -8.22
CA ASP A 146 16.71 7.03 -8.37
C ASP A 146 16.39 7.81 -7.09
N ILE A 147 15.96 9.07 -7.25
CA ILE A 147 15.54 9.94 -6.14
C ILE A 147 14.04 9.81 -5.95
N GLY A 148 13.60 9.56 -4.74
CA GLY A 148 12.19 9.38 -4.39
C GLY A 148 11.98 8.33 -3.30
N PRO A 149 10.71 8.11 -2.90
CA PRO A 149 9.45 8.57 -3.52
C PRO A 149 9.20 10.08 -3.37
N ILE A 150 8.77 10.72 -4.46
CA ILE A 150 8.57 12.18 -4.51
C ILE A 150 7.43 12.64 -3.59
N ASN A 151 6.35 11.86 -3.52
CA ASN A 151 5.18 12.16 -2.70
C ASN A 151 5.44 12.08 -1.19
N THR A 152 6.65 11.66 -0.78
CA THR A 152 7.06 11.60 0.63
C THR A 152 8.07 12.68 1.02
N MET A 153 8.48 13.54 0.07
CA MET A 153 9.52 14.55 0.33
C MET A 153 9.04 15.67 1.26
N ILE A 154 7.75 15.97 1.23
CA ILE A 154 7.12 17.00 2.09
C ILE A 154 5.90 16.38 2.73
N SER A 155 5.84 16.40 4.05
CA SER A 155 4.71 15.91 4.85
C SER A 155 4.54 16.76 6.11
N SER A 156 3.48 16.50 6.87
CA SER A 156 3.23 17.18 8.14
C SER A 156 2.54 16.23 9.10
N ASN A 157 2.94 16.27 10.38
CA ASN A 157 2.26 15.59 11.46
C ASN A 157 2.38 16.39 12.77
N TYR A 158 1.71 15.94 13.81
CA TYR A 158 1.67 16.64 15.10
C TYR A 158 3.04 16.75 15.77
N ILE A 159 3.90 15.77 15.62
CA ILE A 159 5.24 15.72 16.23
C ILE A 159 6.24 16.57 15.45
N ASP A 160 6.36 16.30 14.15
CA ASP A 160 7.35 16.96 13.28
C ASP A 160 6.97 18.40 12.93
N GLY A 161 5.67 18.75 12.99
CA GLY A 161 5.17 19.93 12.30
C GLY A 161 5.37 19.77 10.79
N LEU A 162 6.05 20.70 10.14
CA LEU A 162 6.56 20.49 8.79
C LEU A 162 7.70 19.47 8.82
N ARG A 163 7.66 18.51 7.90
CA ARG A 163 8.69 17.50 7.72
C ARG A 163 9.20 17.51 6.28
N LEU A 164 10.51 17.62 6.13
CA LEU A 164 11.19 17.48 4.85
C LEU A 164 11.98 16.16 4.85
N ARG A 165 11.87 15.40 3.76
CA ARG A 165 12.51 14.10 3.59
C ARG A 165 13.24 14.02 2.25
N ALA A 166 14.50 13.60 2.28
CA ALA A 166 15.30 13.23 1.12
C ALA A 166 15.44 11.70 1.08
N SER A 167 15.08 11.09 -0.03
CA SER A 167 15.09 9.63 -0.19
C SER A 167 15.72 9.25 -1.51
N ALA A 168 16.44 8.13 -1.53
CA ALA A 168 17.04 7.57 -2.74
C ALA A 168 17.11 6.05 -2.67
N GLN A 169 17.22 5.44 -3.85
CA GLN A 169 17.49 4.00 -3.99
C GLN A 169 18.47 3.76 -5.15
N THR A 170 19.30 2.73 -5.03
CA THR A 170 20.16 2.28 -6.14
C THR A 170 19.37 1.35 -7.06
N THR A 171 19.83 1.20 -8.29
CA THR A 171 19.26 0.31 -9.30
C THR A 171 20.23 -0.79 -9.68
N ALA A 172 19.76 -1.80 -10.42
CA ALA A 172 20.60 -2.86 -10.96
C ALA A 172 21.69 -2.37 -11.91
N ASN A 173 21.56 -1.14 -12.47
CA ASN A 173 22.61 -0.51 -13.28
C ASN A 173 23.85 -0.11 -12.44
N LEU A 174 23.73 -0.01 -11.12
CA LEU A 174 24.88 0.12 -10.22
C LEU A 174 25.45 -1.25 -9.87
N ASN A 175 24.58 -2.15 -9.39
CA ASN A 175 24.91 -3.54 -9.07
C ASN A 175 23.62 -4.38 -9.18
N PRO A 176 23.60 -5.46 -9.99
CA PRO A 176 22.39 -6.27 -10.21
C PRO A 176 21.99 -7.15 -9.03
N HIS A 177 22.83 -7.24 -8.00
CA HIS A 177 22.60 -8.06 -6.80
C HIS A 177 22.51 -7.24 -5.52
N LEU A 178 23.16 -6.07 -5.44
CA LEU A 178 23.21 -5.27 -4.22
C LEU A 178 22.46 -3.96 -4.40
N PHE A 179 21.46 -3.74 -3.55
CA PHE A 179 20.61 -2.57 -3.56
C PHE A 179 20.68 -1.84 -2.23
N LEU A 180 20.84 -0.52 -2.31
CA LEU A 180 20.79 0.38 -1.17
C LEU A 180 19.56 1.26 -1.29
N ARG A 181 18.83 1.42 -0.20
CA ARG A 181 17.66 2.30 -0.13
C ARG A 181 17.63 3.00 1.21
N GLY A 182 17.27 4.27 1.22
CA GLY A 182 17.17 4.98 2.48
C GLY A 182 16.57 6.36 2.34
N TYR A 183 16.35 6.97 3.51
CA TYR A 183 15.98 8.36 3.61
C TYR A 183 16.57 9.02 4.85
N TYR A 184 16.66 10.33 4.77
CA TYR A 184 16.87 11.25 5.88
C TYR A 184 15.74 12.26 5.89
N ALA A 185 15.14 12.48 7.06
CA ALA A 185 14.04 13.43 7.24
C ALA A 185 14.29 14.29 8.49
N TYR A 186 13.82 15.52 8.45
CA TYR A 186 13.89 16.45 9.56
C TYR A 186 12.53 17.03 9.89
N GLY A 187 12.12 16.94 11.16
CA GLY A 187 10.92 17.57 11.70
C GLY A 187 11.30 18.94 12.30
N PHE A 188 10.60 19.98 11.84
CA PHE A 188 10.93 21.35 12.27
C PHE A 188 10.35 21.70 13.64
N LYS A 189 9.35 20.98 14.13
CA LYS A 189 8.74 21.24 15.44
C LYS A 189 9.45 20.52 16.58
N ASP A 190 9.83 19.25 16.38
CA ASP A 190 10.54 18.45 17.39
C ASP A 190 12.05 18.53 17.24
N GLU A 191 12.53 19.21 16.19
CA GLU A 191 13.96 19.45 15.88
C GLU A 191 14.80 18.17 15.84
N LYS A 192 14.17 17.03 15.48
CA LYS A 192 14.83 15.72 15.43
C LYS A 192 15.01 15.23 13.99
N ALA A 193 16.15 14.60 13.76
CA ALA A 193 16.43 13.86 12.56
C ALA A 193 15.79 12.45 12.63
N LYS A 194 15.16 12.03 11.55
CA LYS A 194 14.63 10.67 11.34
C LYS A 194 15.30 10.08 10.11
N TYR A 195 15.53 8.79 10.12
CA TYR A 195 16.26 8.15 9.03
C TYR A 195 15.93 6.68 8.90
N LYS A 196 16.16 6.16 7.72
CA LYS A 196 16.17 4.73 7.42
C LYS A 196 17.29 4.42 6.45
N ALA A 197 18.01 3.35 6.72
CA ALA A 197 18.98 2.75 5.81
C ALA A 197 18.63 1.27 5.62
N GLU A 198 18.67 0.82 4.38
CA GLU A 198 18.32 -0.55 3.99
C GLU A 198 19.32 -1.04 2.96
N VAL A 199 19.86 -2.22 3.18
CA VAL A 199 20.76 -2.94 2.29
C VAL A 199 20.09 -4.25 1.92
N GLU A 200 19.82 -4.46 0.65
CA GLU A 200 19.20 -5.67 0.13
C GLU A 200 20.14 -6.39 -0.84
N TYR A 201 20.49 -7.64 -0.54
CA TYR A 201 21.22 -8.52 -1.44
C TYR A 201 20.24 -9.49 -2.09
N SER A 202 20.13 -9.42 -3.41
CA SER A 202 19.36 -10.35 -4.22
C SER A 202 20.24 -11.49 -4.72
N PHE A 203 19.90 -12.73 -4.39
CA PHE A 203 20.60 -13.93 -4.89
C PHE A 203 20.37 -14.12 -6.40
N ASN A 204 19.31 -13.53 -6.94
CA ASN A 204 19.00 -13.51 -8.37
C ASN A 204 19.41 -12.18 -8.99
N LYS A 205 20.01 -12.24 -10.17
CA LYS A 205 20.30 -11.03 -10.97
C LYS A 205 18.99 -10.30 -11.29
N LYS A 206 18.97 -9.00 -11.12
CA LYS A 206 17.84 -8.12 -11.40
C LYS A 206 18.11 -7.23 -12.59
N GLU A 207 17.04 -6.80 -13.26
CA GLU A 207 17.12 -5.87 -14.42
C GLU A 207 17.13 -4.41 -13.97
N TYR A 208 16.29 -4.07 -12.98
CA TYR A 208 16.21 -2.69 -12.49
C TYR A 208 16.09 -2.60 -10.97
N LEU A 209 15.13 -3.30 -10.33
CA LEU A 209 14.89 -3.25 -8.88
C LEU A 209 14.80 -4.62 -8.23
N PRO A 210 15.09 -4.74 -6.93
CA PRO A 210 15.09 -6.04 -6.23
C PRO A 210 13.71 -6.73 -6.16
N ARG A 211 12.60 -5.98 -6.36
CA ARG A 211 11.21 -6.50 -6.30
C ARG A 211 10.79 -7.32 -7.51
N GLU A 212 11.60 -7.33 -8.55
CA GLU A 212 11.33 -8.14 -9.74
C GLU A 212 11.30 -9.62 -9.40
N TYR A 213 10.40 -10.34 -10.08
CA TYR A 213 10.33 -11.80 -9.95
C TYR A 213 11.56 -12.47 -10.59
N PRO A 214 12.05 -13.57 -10.02
CA PRO A 214 11.72 -14.17 -8.73
C PRO A 214 12.42 -13.46 -7.58
N ILE A 215 11.71 -13.29 -6.44
CA ILE A 215 12.33 -12.75 -5.23
C ILE A 215 13.08 -13.86 -4.51
N ASN A 216 14.37 -13.63 -4.27
CA ASN A 216 15.22 -14.41 -3.37
C ASN A 216 16.25 -13.43 -2.83
N SER A 217 15.98 -12.84 -1.65
CA SER A 217 16.78 -11.75 -1.14
C SER A 217 16.94 -11.75 0.37
N LEU A 218 18.05 -11.20 0.83
CA LEU A 218 18.34 -10.90 2.23
C LEU A 218 18.41 -9.38 2.40
N THR A 219 17.62 -8.83 3.30
CA THR A 219 17.54 -7.40 3.58
C THR A 219 17.97 -7.11 5.01
N LEU A 220 18.89 -6.17 5.19
CA LEU A 220 19.24 -5.56 6.47
C LEU A 220 18.64 -4.15 6.51
N SER A 221 18.01 -3.77 7.61
CA SER A 221 17.39 -2.45 7.74
C SER A 221 17.62 -1.89 9.14
N TYR A 222 17.88 -0.60 9.19
CA TYR A 222 17.91 0.18 10.42
C TYR A 222 17.15 1.49 10.24
N SER A 223 16.29 1.84 11.19
CA SER A 223 15.48 3.06 11.13
C SER A 223 15.25 3.67 12.51
N TYR A 224 15.09 4.99 12.51
CA TYR A 224 14.59 5.79 13.62
C TYR A 224 13.57 6.77 13.09
N ASP A 225 12.32 6.67 13.55
CA ASP A 225 11.25 7.54 13.07
C ASP A 225 10.11 7.64 14.11
N ASN A 226 9.21 8.64 13.94
CA ASN A 226 7.95 8.65 14.67
C ASN A 226 6.87 7.90 13.90
N MET A 227 5.97 7.24 14.62
CA MET A 227 4.88 6.45 14.04
C MET A 227 3.63 6.52 14.93
N LEU A 228 2.46 6.50 14.30
CA LEU A 228 1.22 6.25 15.03
C LEU A 228 1.12 4.77 15.40
N PRO A 229 0.68 4.43 16.61
CA PRO A 229 0.50 3.03 17.00
C PRO A 229 -0.37 2.20 16.03
N SER A 230 -1.40 2.81 15.43
CA SER A 230 -2.26 2.16 14.43
C SER A 230 -1.62 2.04 13.04
N ASP A 231 -0.60 2.84 12.72
CA ASP A 231 0.04 2.83 11.38
C ASP A 231 0.78 1.52 11.10
N LYS A 232 1.20 0.76 12.13
CA LYS A 232 1.83 -0.56 11.95
C LYS A 232 0.93 -1.58 11.23
N PHE A 233 -0.38 -1.34 11.22
CA PHE A 233 -1.38 -2.16 10.54
C PHE A 233 -1.78 -1.62 9.17
N MET A 234 -1.17 -0.48 8.74
CA MET A 234 -1.42 0.16 7.45
C MET A 234 -0.38 -0.25 6.42
N GLY A 235 -0.81 -0.41 5.16
CA GLY A 235 0.09 -0.74 4.05
C GLY A 235 0.74 0.46 3.34
N THR A 236 0.36 1.69 3.70
CA THR A 236 0.80 2.92 3.02
C THR A 236 1.93 3.61 3.81
N ASP A 237 2.90 4.21 3.09
CA ASP A 237 3.94 5.03 3.72
C ASP A 237 3.31 6.24 4.43
N LYS A 238 3.59 6.41 5.71
CA LYS A 238 3.04 7.47 6.57
C LYS A 238 3.42 8.89 6.11
N ASP A 239 4.55 9.04 5.42
CA ASP A 239 5.05 10.33 4.95
C ASP A 239 4.45 10.77 3.61
N ASN A 240 3.54 10.00 3.02
CA ASN A 240 2.84 10.41 1.82
C ASN A 240 2.10 11.72 2.06
N VAL A 241 2.42 12.76 1.26
CA VAL A 241 1.84 14.11 1.39
C VAL A 241 0.30 14.08 1.43
N PHE A 242 -0.32 13.19 0.65
CA PHE A 242 -1.78 13.08 0.62
C PHE A 242 -2.36 12.51 1.93
N THR A 243 -1.64 11.61 2.62
CA THR A 243 -2.08 11.05 3.91
C THR A 243 -1.77 11.97 5.09
N SER A 244 -1.00 13.03 4.88
CA SER A 244 -0.74 14.07 5.88
C SER A 244 -1.96 14.93 6.18
N PHE A 245 -2.94 15.01 5.26
CA PHE A 245 -4.20 15.71 5.48
C PHE A 245 -5.13 14.87 6.36
N LYS A 246 -4.99 15.02 7.68
CA LYS A 246 -5.77 14.28 8.67
C LYS A 246 -7.16 14.86 8.87
N VAL A 247 -8.14 14.00 9.12
CA VAL A 247 -9.54 14.38 9.42
C VAL A 247 -9.67 14.93 10.84
N THR A 248 -8.86 14.39 11.77
CA THR A 248 -8.84 14.78 13.18
C THR A 248 -7.41 15.06 13.62
N SER A 249 -7.26 15.89 14.68
CA SER A 249 -5.94 16.06 15.30
C SER A 249 -5.53 14.75 15.96
N VAL A 250 -4.34 14.26 15.63
CA VAL A 250 -3.75 13.04 16.19
C VAL A 250 -2.45 13.44 16.87
N ASP A 251 -2.38 13.31 18.18
CA ASP A 251 -1.30 13.84 19.03
C ASP A 251 -0.58 12.75 19.83
N GLN A 252 -0.96 11.47 19.67
CA GLN A 252 -0.37 10.32 20.37
C GLN A 252 0.46 9.50 19.40
N TYR A 253 1.78 9.55 19.56
CA TYR A 253 2.78 8.92 18.69
C TYR A 253 3.80 8.12 19.49
N ASN A 254 4.58 7.29 18.79
CA ASN A 254 5.81 6.67 19.26
C ASN A 254 6.99 7.15 18.45
N TYR A 255 8.17 7.33 19.06
CA TYR A 255 9.42 7.17 18.36
C TYR A 255 9.77 5.69 18.34
N GLU A 256 10.09 5.18 17.17
CA GLU A 256 10.47 3.79 16.97
C GLU A 256 11.90 3.70 16.42
N ARG A 257 12.74 2.96 17.11
CA ARG A 257 14.07 2.58 16.63
C ARG A 257 14.04 1.11 16.30
N THR A 258 14.20 0.77 15.02
CA THR A 258 14.04 -0.60 14.53
C THR A 258 15.29 -1.06 13.79
N ALA A 259 15.81 -2.23 14.16
CA ALA A 259 16.80 -2.99 13.41
C ALA A 259 16.18 -4.29 12.95
N SER A 260 16.37 -4.69 11.69
CA SER A 260 15.80 -5.94 11.18
C SER A 260 16.68 -6.64 10.16
N VAL A 261 16.56 -7.96 10.15
CA VAL A 261 17.11 -8.86 9.12
C VAL A 261 15.95 -9.63 8.54
N LYS A 262 15.75 -9.55 7.22
CA LYS A 262 14.63 -10.17 6.52
C LYS A 262 15.13 -11.00 5.34
N TYR A 263 14.70 -12.26 5.27
CA TYR A 263 14.91 -13.15 4.13
C TYR A 263 13.58 -13.41 3.43
N GLU A 264 13.54 -13.26 2.12
CA GLU A 264 12.35 -13.49 1.30
C GLU A 264 12.67 -14.46 0.16
N LEU A 265 11.81 -15.46 -0.01
CA LEU A 265 11.89 -16.43 -1.09
C LEU A 265 10.53 -16.58 -1.76
N GLU A 266 10.46 -16.34 -3.06
CA GLU A 266 9.29 -16.53 -3.89
C GLU A 266 9.49 -17.70 -4.85
N LYS A 267 8.52 -18.62 -4.87
CA LYS A 267 8.51 -19.80 -5.74
C LYS A 267 7.55 -19.61 -6.91
N GLU A 268 7.78 -20.33 -8.01
CA GLU A 268 6.91 -20.33 -9.19
C GLU A 268 5.45 -20.73 -8.88
N SER A 269 5.21 -21.52 -7.84
CA SER A 269 3.86 -21.91 -7.39
C SER A 269 3.00 -20.75 -6.87
N GLY A 270 3.56 -19.52 -6.74
CA GLY A 270 2.89 -18.38 -6.12
C GLY A 270 3.06 -18.31 -4.61
N LEU A 271 3.85 -19.22 -4.03
CA LEU A 271 4.18 -19.16 -2.61
C LEU A 271 5.38 -18.24 -2.39
N LYS A 272 5.21 -17.22 -1.58
CA LYS A 272 6.27 -16.37 -1.04
C LYS A 272 6.40 -16.63 0.46
N THR A 273 7.61 -16.98 0.90
CA THR A 273 7.96 -17.17 2.31
C THR A 273 8.84 -16.02 2.75
N THR A 274 8.53 -15.45 3.91
CA THR A 274 9.33 -14.40 4.55
C THR A 274 9.70 -14.83 5.95
N PHE A 275 10.99 -14.76 6.27
CA PHE A 275 11.50 -14.89 7.63
C PHE A 275 12.14 -13.57 8.03
N MET A 276 11.78 -13.03 9.21
CA MET A 276 12.28 -11.74 9.68
C MET A 276 12.62 -11.83 11.17
N LEU A 277 13.82 -11.35 11.49
CA LEU A 277 14.23 -11.02 12.85
C LEU A 277 14.20 -9.51 13.01
N LYS A 278 13.56 -9.02 14.05
CA LYS A 278 13.37 -7.58 14.27
C LYS A 278 13.58 -7.24 15.75
N HIS A 279 14.33 -6.19 15.99
CA HIS A 279 14.45 -5.55 17.30
C HIS A 279 13.89 -4.13 17.20
N THR A 280 12.94 -3.80 18.08
CA THR A 280 12.29 -2.49 18.12
C THR A 280 12.36 -1.92 19.54
N ASN A 281 12.77 -0.66 19.66
CA ASN A 281 12.62 0.13 20.87
C ASN A 281 11.51 1.17 20.61
N LEU A 282 10.52 1.23 21.50
CA LEU A 282 9.38 2.13 21.43
C LEU A 282 9.47 3.14 22.58
N GLU A 283 9.46 4.42 22.24
CA GLU A 283 9.41 5.55 23.16
C GLU A 283 8.14 6.37 22.89
N ALA A 284 7.27 6.56 23.90
CA ALA A 284 6.05 7.34 23.75
C ALA A 284 6.38 8.83 23.51
N CYS A 285 5.64 9.47 22.64
CA CYS A 285 5.80 10.91 22.36
C CYS A 285 4.47 11.61 22.03
N GLY A 286 4.52 12.95 21.99
CA GLY A 286 3.32 13.78 21.91
C GLY A 286 2.56 13.71 23.23
N LYS A 287 1.27 13.36 23.15
CA LYS A 287 0.44 13.16 24.36
C LYS A 287 0.29 11.68 24.75
N LEU A 288 1.00 10.78 24.08
CA LEU A 288 1.06 9.39 24.49
C LEU A 288 2.05 9.24 25.65
N PHE A 289 1.73 8.39 26.60
CA PHE A 289 2.63 7.96 27.67
C PHE A 289 2.43 6.49 27.98
N TYR A 290 3.47 5.87 28.51
CA TYR A 290 3.45 4.50 28.99
C TYR A 290 3.48 4.51 30.51
N ARG A 291 2.49 3.90 31.13
CA ARG A 291 2.40 3.77 32.58
C ARG A 291 1.71 2.45 32.90
N THR A 292 2.37 1.60 33.69
CA THR A 292 1.73 0.35 34.14
C THR A 292 0.60 0.64 35.12
N MET A 293 -0.28 -0.31 35.30
CA MET A 293 -1.37 -0.17 36.25
C MET A 293 -0.86 0.00 37.69
N ALA A 294 0.23 -0.68 38.06
CA ALA A 294 0.89 -0.50 39.35
C ALA A 294 1.45 0.94 39.52
N GLN A 295 2.06 1.49 38.48
CA GLN A 295 2.57 2.87 38.48
C GLN A 295 1.44 3.91 38.53
N GLU A 296 0.31 3.65 37.85
CA GLU A 296 -0.87 4.50 37.95
C GLU A 296 -1.46 4.48 39.37
N ASN A 297 -1.59 3.31 39.96
CA ASN A 297 -2.08 3.18 41.32
C ASN A 297 -1.19 3.91 42.34
N GLN A 298 0.15 3.82 42.21
CA GLN A 298 1.09 4.56 43.04
C GLN A 298 0.94 6.08 42.85
N LEU A 299 0.83 6.56 41.61
CA LEU A 299 0.58 7.96 41.32
C LEU A 299 -0.68 8.49 41.99
N GLN A 300 -1.79 7.75 41.91
CA GLN A 300 -3.04 8.14 42.55
C GLN A 300 -2.93 8.18 44.10
N GLN A 301 -2.20 7.25 44.70
CA GLN A 301 -1.94 7.24 46.14
C GLN A 301 -1.10 8.46 46.55
N ASP A 302 -0.05 8.81 45.81
CA ASP A 302 0.83 9.93 46.15
C ASP A 302 0.12 11.28 45.96
N LEU A 303 -0.77 11.39 44.96
CA LEU A 303 -1.65 12.55 44.81
C LEU A 303 -2.64 12.67 45.95
N ALA A 304 -3.27 11.57 46.35
CA ALA A 304 -4.26 11.56 47.47
C ALA A 304 -3.61 11.87 48.82
N SER A 305 -2.35 11.47 49.02
CA SER A 305 -1.59 11.77 50.27
C SER A 305 -0.95 13.16 50.28
N GLY A 306 -1.00 13.91 49.16
CA GLY A 306 -0.31 15.20 48.99
C GLY A 306 1.22 15.08 48.88
N ALA A 307 1.75 13.89 48.71
CA ALA A 307 3.20 13.67 48.47
C ALA A 307 3.63 14.20 47.09
N LEU A 308 2.70 14.30 46.18
CA LEU A 308 2.90 14.85 44.82
C LEU A 308 1.95 16.03 44.62
N THR A 309 2.50 17.18 44.26
CA THR A 309 1.71 18.40 43.94
C THR A 309 2.04 18.80 42.50
N GLY A 310 1.03 18.89 41.66
CA GLY A 310 1.21 19.34 40.28
C GLY A 310 0.20 18.73 39.32
N THR A 311 0.07 19.35 38.16
CA THR A 311 -0.90 18.98 37.10
C THR A 311 -0.25 18.30 35.90
N GLU A 312 1.04 17.96 35.98
CA GLU A 312 1.79 17.38 34.83
C GLU A 312 1.59 15.87 34.74
N TRP A 313 0.38 15.45 34.44
CA TRP A 313 -0.01 14.05 34.36
C TRP A 313 0.70 13.28 33.23
N VAL A 314 0.94 13.91 32.08
CA VAL A 314 1.59 13.29 30.92
C VAL A 314 3.09 13.07 31.16
N HIS A 315 3.75 14.02 31.83
CA HIS A 315 5.18 13.95 32.16
C HIS A 315 5.48 13.46 33.56
N SER A 316 4.58 12.63 34.11
CA SER A 316 4.75 12.06 35.44
C SER A 316 6.05 11.28 35.59
N PRO A 317 6.76 11.38 36.75
CA PRO A 317 7.96 10.59 37.03
C PRO A 317 7.71 9.07 37.05
N TYR A 318 6.44 8.66 37.16
CA TYR A 318 6.02 7.26 37.10
C TYR A 318 5.86 6.71 35.68
N ASN A 319 6.06 7.53 34.64
CA ASN A 319 5.96 7.01 33.26
C ASN A 319 7.17 6.14 32.92
N THR A 320 6.91 5.01 32.28
CA THR A 320 7.94 4.22 31.62
C THR A 320 8.40 4.98 30.38
N LYS A 321 9.70 5.24 30.26
CA LYS A 321 10.24 6.03 29.16
C LYS A 321 10.10 5.32 27.82
N ASP A 322 10.56 4.08 27.78
CA ASP A 322 10.58 3.24 26.59
C ASP A 322 10.61 1.76 26.97
N PHE A 323 10.35 0.91 26.01
CA PHE A 323 10.53 -0.53 26.14
C PHE A 323 10.99 -1.13 24.81
N SER A 324 11.59 -2.31 24.88
CA SER A 324 12.17 -2.99 23.74
C SER A 324 11.51 -4.33 23.48
N LEU A 325 11.52 -4.74 22.21
CA LEU A 325 11.03 -6.02 21.71
C LEU A 325 12.04 -6.66 20.77
N ALA A 326 12.28 -7.93 20.93
CA ALA A 326 12.98 -8.76 19.97
C ALA A 326 12.03 -9.83 19.43
N GLU A 327 11.79 -9.83 18.13
CA GLU A 327 10.75 -10.61 17.47
C GLU A 327 11.32 -11.44 16.32
N ALA A 328 10.82 -12.65 16.17
CA ALA A 328 11.02 -13.50 15.01
C ALA A 328 9.66 -13.71 14.31
N THR A 329 9.58 -13.41 13.04
CA THR A 329 8.35 -13.53 12.23
C THR A 329 8.56 -14.51 11.10
N LEU A 330 7.60 -15.45 10.94
CA LEU A 330 7.48 -16.31 9.76
C LEU A 330 6.16 -15.98 9.06
N ALA A 331 6.24 -15.60 7.80
CA ALA A 331 5.06 -15.24 7.00
C ALA A 331 5.04 -15.99 5.67
N PHE A 332 3.84 -16.38 5.28
CA PHE A 332 3.55 -17.03 4.00
C PHE A 332 2.52 -16.18 3.24
N ARG A 333 2.76 -15.96 1.95
CA ARG A 333 1.79 -15.40 1.00
C ARG A 333 1.65 -16.39 -0.14
N TYR A 334 0.45 -16.87 -0.36
CA TYR A 334 0.14 -17.80 -1.43
C TYR A 334 -0.89 -17.18 -2.38
N ALA A 335 -0.50 -17.00 -3.64
CA ALA A 335 -1.33 -16.40 -4.68
C ALA A 335 -1.20 -17.21 -5.97
N PRO A 336 -1.93 -18.35 -6.07
CA PRO A 336 -1.86 -19.21 -7.23
C PRO A 336 -2.42 -18.52 -8.47
N GLY A 337 -1.70 -18.62 -9.58
CA GLY A 337 -2.11 -18.04 -10.85
C GLY A 337 -2.00 -16.52 -10.94
N GLU A 338 -1.44 -15.84 -9.95
CA GLU A 338 -1.17 -14.39 -10.02
C GLU A 338 -0.08 -14.11 -11.06
N THR A 339 -0.37 -13.21 -12.00
CA THR A 339 0.55 -12.75 -13.04
C THR A 339 0.89 -11.29 -12.85
N PHE A 340 2.07 -10.85 -13.31
CA PHE A 340 2.58 -9.51 -13.04
C PHE A 340 3.19 -8.86 -14.28
N ILE A 341 3.08 -7.53 -14.34
CA ILE A 341 3.90 -6.68 -15.19
C ILE A 341 4.90 -5.92 -14.32
N ASN A 342 6.17 -5.95 -14.69
CA ASN A 342 7.20 -5.11 -14.09
C ASN A 342 7.24 -3.77 -14.83
N THR A 343 6.86 -2.69 -14.14
CA THR A 343 7.25 -1.34 -14.53
C THR A 343 8.62 -1.04 -13.94
N LYS A 344 9.25 0.08 -14.30
CA LYS A 344 10.55 0.44 -13.70
C LYS A 344 10.50 0.50 -12.17
N GLN A 345 9.44 1.05 -11.61
CA GLN A 345 9.35 1.31 -10.17
C GLN A 345 8.45 0.34 -9.41
N ARG A 346 7.60 -0.40 -10.10
CA ARG A 346 6.57 -1.25 -9.46
C ARG A 346 6.41 -2.57 -10.20
N ARG A 347 6.09 -3.59 -9.43
CA ARG A 347 5.54 -4.84 -9.92
C ARG A 347 4.03 -4.79 -9.69
N LEU A 348 3.26 -4.85 -10.77
CA LEU A 348 1.80 -4.70 -10.73
C LEU A 348 1.14 -6.04 -11.09
N PRO A 349 0.18 -6.54 -10.29
CA PRO A 349 -0.59 -7.71 -10.66
C PRO A 349 -1.49 -7.39 -11.87
N VAL A 350 -1.57 -8.31 -12.81
CA VAL A 350 -2.40 -8.18 -14.03
C VAL A 350 -3.76 -8.82 -13.82
N ASN A 351 -3.79 -10.08 -13.39
CA ASN A 351 -5.02 -10.75 -13.05
C ASN A 351 -5.38 -10.47 -11.59
N LEU A 352 -6.28 -9.52 -11.41
CA LEU A 352 -6.70 -9.04 -10.10
C LEU A 352 -7.66 -10.00 -9.38
N ASP A 353 -8.09 -11.08 -10.03
CA ASP A 353 -9.01 -12.09 -9.49
C ASP A 353 -8.31 -13.32 -8.92
N ALA A 354 -6.98 -13.41 -8.99
CA ALA A 354 -6.23 -14.43 -8.29
C ALA A 354 -6.46 -14.32 -6.77
N PRO A 355 -6.82 -15.41 -6.07
CA PRO A 355 -6.95 -15.37 -4.62
C PRO A 355 -5.60 -15.17 -3.96
N VAL A 356 -5.56 -14.34 -2.93
CA VAL A 356 -4.34 -14.09 -2.15
C VAL A 356 -4.60 -14.50 -0.71
N PHE A 357 -3.91 -15.52 -0.26
CA PHE A 357 -3.91 -15.97 1.13
C PHE A 357 -2.62 -15.55 1.82
N THR A 358 -2.70 -15.01 3.03
CA THR A 358 -1.54 -14.72 3.88
C THR A 358 -1.71 -15.36 5.24
N LEU A 359 -0.60 -15.84 5.80
CA LEU A 359 -0.51 -16.33 7.16
C LEU A 359 0.80 -15.85 7.76
N GLN A 360 0.74 -15.23 8.92
CA GLN A 360 1.91 -14.71 9.62
C GLN A 360 1.86 -15.14 11.09
N HIS A 361 3.02 -15.53 11.61
CA HIS A 361 3.21 -15.78 13.02
C HIS A 361 4.44 -15.03 13.51
N THR A 362 4.28 -14.25 14.57
CA THR A 362 5.35 -13.47 15.20
C THR A 362 5.54 -13.93 16.63
N LEU A 363 6.77 -14.26 17.00
CA LEU A 363 7.17 -14.68 18.34
C LEU A 363 8.23 -13.71 18.87
N GLY A 364 8.00 -13.12 20.04
CA GLY A 364 8.97 -12.36 20.82
C GLY A 364 9.15 -13.00 22.19
N LEU A 365 10.38 -13.05 22.68
CA LEU A 365 10.69 -13.66 23.98
C LEU A 365 11.32 -12.62 24.90
N LYS A 366 10.74 -12.47 26.09
CA LYS A 366 11.26 -11.61 27.16
C LYS A 366 12.70 -11.99 27.53
N GLY A 367 13.56 -10.99 27.68
CA GLY A 367 14.97 -11.14 28.04
C GLY A 367 15.92 -11.34 26.84
N ILE A 368 15.46 -11.77 25.67
CA ILE A 368 16.30 -11.89 24.47
C ILE A 368 16.57 -10.49 23.92
N LEU A 369 17.86 -10.16 23.73
CA LEU A 369 18.31 -8.83 23.25
C LEU A 369 17.68 -7.65 24.02
N GLY A 370 17.39 -7.81 25.30
CA GLY A 370 16.76 -6.79 26.12
C GLY A 370 15.25 -6.63 25.90
N SER A 371 14.57 -7.60 25.32
CA SER A 371 13.12 -7.58 25.14
C SER A 371 12.40 -7.60 26.48
N ASP A 372 11.45 -6.69 26.69
CA ASP A 372 10.72 -6.52 27.93
C ASP A 372 9.50 -7.45 28.05
N TYR A 373 8.96 -7.90 26.91
CA TYR A 373 7.71 -8.67 26.87
C TYR A 373 7.85 -9.98 26.08
N THR A 374 7.07 -10.98 26.47
CA THR A 374 6.80 -12.15 25.62
C THR A 374 5.61 -11.82 24.72
N TYR A 375 5.82 -11.93 23.41
CA TYR A 375 4.86 -11.58 22.38
C TYR A 375 4.65 -12.75 21.43
N ASN A 376 3.40 -13.14 21.21
CA ASN A 376 3.08 -14.28 20.37
C ASN A 376 1.77 -13.99 19.63
N MET A 377 1.86 -13.67 18.35
CA MET A 377 0.73 -13.22 17.55
C MET A 377 0.63 -14.00 16.24
N THR A 378 -0.58 -14.42 15.92
CA THR A 378 -0.90 -15.07 14.64
C THR A 378 -1.91 -14.22 13.88
N GLU A 379 -1.64 -13.95 12.62
CA GLU A 379 -2.53 -13.22 11.72
C GLU A 379 -2.72 -13.96 10.42
N MET A 380 -3.91 -13.86 9.84
CA MET A 380 -4.22 -14.41 8.52
C MET A 380 -5.09 -13.46 7.73
N SER A 381 -5.00 -13.53 6.40
CA SER A 381 -5.91 -12.82 5.49
C SER A 381 -6.21 -13.63 4.24
N LEU A 382 -7.39 -13.38 3.68
CA LEU A 382 -7.80 -13.90 2.39
C LEU A 382 -8.41 -12.76 1.58
N TYR A 383 -7.83 -12.49 0.43
CA TYR A 383 -8.38 -11.54 -0.55
C TYR A 383 -8.85 -12.30 -1.79
N LYS A 384 -10.00 -11.91 -2.35
CA LYS A 384 -10.52 -12.43 -3.61
C LYS A 384 -11.37 -11.37 -4.32
N ARG A 385 -11.13 -11.19 -5.62
CA ARG A 385 -12.01 -10.45 -6.54
C ARG A 385 -12.96 -11.42 -7.25
N TRP A 386 -14.23 -11.00 -7.35
CA TRP A 386 -15.30 -11.71 -8.02
C TRP A 386 -15.84 -10.86 -9.16
N TRP A 387 -15.72 -11.34 -10.38
CA TRP A 387 -16.28 -10.66 -11.54
C TRP A 387 -17.74 -11.02 -11.70
N LEU A 388 -18.62 -10.01 -11.74
CA LEU A 388 -20.08 -10.17 -11.88
C LEU A 388 -20.57 -9.79 -13.28
N SER A 389 -19.76 -10.01 -14.31
CA SER A 389 -20.09 -9.66 -15.69
C SER A 389 -20.48 -8.17 -15.81
N SER A 390 -21.68 -7.86 -16.28
CA SER A 390 -22.16 -6.49 -16.46
C SER A 390 -22.43 -5.72 -15.15
N TRP A 391 -22.30 -6.35 -13.98
CA TRP A 391 -22.45 -5.75 -12.66
C TRP A 391 -21.10 -5.38 -12.02
N GLY A 392 -20.03 -5.43 -12.81
CA GLY A 392 -18.70 -5.06 -12.36
C GLY A 392 -18.03 -6.13 -11.52
N ASN A 393 -17.38 -5.73 -10.43
CA ASN A 393 -16.67 -6.64 -9.54
C ASN A 393 -16.93 -6.36 -8.07
N ILE A 394 -16.85 -7.42 -7.27
CA ILE A 394 -16.81 -7.36 -5.82
C ILE A 394 -15.40 -7.78 -5.37
N ASP A 395 -14.76 -6.95 -4.57
CA ASP A 395 -13.54 -7.27 -3.86
C ASP A 395 -13.89 -7.64 -2.42
N THR A 396 -13.40 -8.78 -1.96
CA THR A 396 -13.60 -9.26 -0.60
C THR A 396 -12.26 -9.46 0.08
N CYS A 397 -12.10 -8.94 1.30
CA CYS A 397 -10.95 -9.18 2.14
C CYS A 397 -11.41 -9.60 3.52
N VAL A 398 -11.00 -10.78 3.96
CA VAL A 398 -11.23 -11.30 5.31
C VAL A 398 -9.89 -11.33 6.02
N LYS A 399 -9.83 -10.76 7.24
CA LYS A 399 -8.64 -10.82 8.10
C LYS A 399 -9.02 -11.33 9.47
N GLY A 400 -8.08 -11.97 10.14
CA GLY A 400 -8.22 -12.37 11.52
C GLY A 400 -6.87 -12.48 12.21
N GLY A 401 -6.88 -12.29 13.53
CA GLY A 401 -5.67 -12.37 14.32
C GLY A 401 -5.92 -12.65 15.79
N ILE A 402 -4.91 -13.23 16.43
CA ILE A 402 -4.91 -13.58 17.86
C ILE A 402 -3.56 -13.21 18.46
N GLN A 403 -3.59 -12.41 19.51
CA GLN A 403 -2.50 -12.21 20.45
C GLN A 403 -2.62 -13.21 21.59
N TRP A 404 -1.68 -14.13 21.70
CA TRP A 404 -1.78 -15.27 22.61
C TRP A 404 -1.35 -14.96 24.04
N ASN A 405 -0.44 -14.02 24.24
CA ASN A 405 0.14 -13.68 25.53
C ASN A 405 -0.63 -12.56 26.23
N LYS A 406 -0.32 -12.37 27.52
CA LYS A 406 -0.59 -11.14 28.25
C LYS A 406 0.41 -10.09 27.78
N VAL A 407 -0.07 -8.94 27.33
CA VAL A 407 0.75 -7.85 26.79
C VAL A 407 0.15 -6.48 27.12
N PRO A 408 0.96 -5.42 27.23
CA PRO A 408 0.45 -4.06 27.37
C PRO A 408 -0.21 -3.57 26.07
N PHE A 409 -0.99 -2.48 26.15
CA PHE A 409 -1.79 -1.99 25.01
C PHE A 409 -0.98 -1.72 23.72
N PRO A 410 0.28 -1.27 23.74
CA PRO A 410 1.01 -1.02 22.49
C PRO A 410 1.25 -2.28 21.66
N LEU A 411 1.11 -3.46 22.29
CA LEU A 411 1.29 -4.77 21.65
C LEU A 411 -0.04 -5.45 21.33
N LEU A 412 -1.17 -4.85 21.67
CA LEU A 412 -2.49 -5.33 21.29
C LEU A 412 -2.76 -5.07 19.80
N ILE A 413 -3.74 -5.78 19.28
CA ILE A 413 -4.19 -5.63 17.88
C ILE A 413 -5.09 -4.41 17.80
N MET A 414 -4.74 -3.50 16.93
CA MET A 414 -5.48 -2.29 16.61
C MET A 414 -6.03 -2.38 15.20
N PRO A 415 -7.30 -2.01 14.94
CA PRO A 415 -7.80 -1.90 13.59
C PRO A 415 -6.97 -0.89 12.78
N ALA A 416 -6.72 -1.19 11.51
CA ALA A 416 -6.10 -0.24 10.59
C ALA A 416 -7.04 0.96 10.41
N ALA A 417 -6.67 2.12 10.96
CA ALA A 417 -7.48 3.33 11.00
C ALA A 417 -7.02 4.34 9.95
N ASN A 418 -7.87 4.65 8.97
CA ASN A 418 -7.60 5.71 8.02
C ASN A 418 -7.96 7.07 8.60
N LEU A 419 -6.99 7.76 9.14
CA LEU A 419 -7.15 9.08 9.75
C LEU A 419 -7.03 10.23 8.74
N SER A 420 -6.86 9.96 7.45
CA SER A 420 -6.73 10.98 6.41
C SER A 420 -8.00 11.15 5.57
N TYR A 421 -8.11 12.29 4.88
CA TYR A 421 -9.15 12.49 3.86
C TYR A 421 -8.98 11.58 2.64
N ILE A 422 -7.76 11.08 2.40
CA ILE A 422 -7.47 10.19 1.28
C ILE A 422 -7.74 8.75 1.69
N LEU A 423 -8.55 8.04 0.89
CA LEU A 423 -8.84 6.62 1.08
C LEU A 423 -7.55 5.81 1.06
N GLN A 424 -7.46 4.89 1.99
CA GLN A 424 -6.43 3.87 2.06
C GLN A 424 -7.09 2.50 2.00
N ASP A 425 -6.58 1.65 1.11
CA ASP A 425 -7.13 0.30 0.95
C ASP A 425 -7.01 -0.49 2.27
N GLU A 426 -7.96 -1.38 2.51
CA GLU A 426 -8.00 -2.30 3.65
C GLU A 426 -7.97 -1.65 5.05
N SER A 427 -8.41 -0.41 5.18
CA SER A 427 -8.51 0.33 6.45
C SER A 427 -9.92 0.82 6.74
N PHE A 428 -10.24 1.03 8.02
CA PHE A 428 -11.49 1.63 8.45
C PHE A 428 -11.42 3.15 8.38
N SER A 429 -12.45 3.78 7.83
CA SER A 429 -12.47 5.21 7.56
C SER A 429 -12.94 6.07 8.76
N LEU A 430 -13.64 5.48 9.72
CA LEU A 430 -14.26 6.19 10.84
C LEU A 430 -13.84 5.67 12.22
N ILE A 431 -12.88 4.73 12.28
CA ILE A 431 -12.21 4.34 13.52
C ILE A 431 -11.07 5.33 13.78
N ASN A 432 -10.94 5.80 15.01
CA ASN A 432 -9.86 6.70 15.42
C ASN A 432 -8.59 5.94 15.83
N ASN A 433 -7.47 6.66 15.97
CA ASN A 433 -6.21 6.09 16.45
C ASN A 433 -6.42 5.40 17.81
N MET A 434 -6.04 4.12 17.90
CA MET A 434 -6.18 3.29 19.12
C MET A 434 -7.61 3.20 19.70
N GLU A 435 -8.66 3.48 18.93
CA GLU A 435 -10.03 3.49 19.45
C GLU A 435 -10.49 2.13 19.99
N PHE A 436 -10.14 1.04 19.30
CA PHE A 436 -10.41 -0.34 19.75
C PHE A 436 -9.12 -1.11 19.95
N LEU A 437 -8.99 -1.71 21.12
CA LEU A 437 -7.86 -2.54 21.51
C LEU A 437 -8.35 -3.98 21.70
N ASN A 438 -7.79 -4.90 20.93
CA ASN A 438 -8.24 -6.28 20.88
C ASN A 438 -7.05 -7.24 21.05
N ASP A 439 -7.29 -8.39 21.65
CA ASP A 439 -6.34 -9.52 21.56
C ASP A 439 -6.82 -10.60 20.59
N ARG A 440 -8.06 -10.51 20.10
CA ARG A 440 -8.60 -11.33 19.02
C ARG A 440 -9.49 -10.50 18.13
N TYR A 441 -9.39 -10.67 16.83
CA TYR A 441 -10.27 -9.99 15.90
C TYR A 441 -10.55 -10.82 14.65
N ALA A 442 -11.66 -10.51 14.01
CA ALA A 442 -11.98 -10.86 12.63
C ALA A 442 -12.54 -9.62 11.93
N SER A 443 -12.17 -9.39 10.69
CA SER A 443 -12.69 -8.31 9.88
C SER A 443 -13.09 -8.77 8.49
N LEU A 444 -14.10 -8.11 7.94
CA LEU A 444 -14.59 -8.31 6.58
C LEU A 444 -14.68 -6.96 5.88
N ASP A 445 -14.05 -6.83 4.73
CA ASP A 445 -14.18 -5.70 3.81
C ASP A 445 -14.78 -6.23 2.49
N VAL A 446 -15.90 -5.65 2.10
CA VAL A 446 -16.59 -5.94 0.85
C VAL A 446 -16.78 -4.65 0.08
N SER A 447 -16.17 -4.57 -1.10
CA SER A 447 -16.14 -3.40 -1.96
C SER A 447 -16.73 -3.75 -3.32
N TRP A 448 -17.91 -3.21 -3.67
CA TRP A 448 -18.60 -3.46 -4.92
C TRP A 448 -18.47 -2.27 -5.88
N ASN A 449 -17.76 -2.48 -6.97
CA ASN A 449 -17.62 -1.55 -8.08
C ASN A 449 -18.61 -1.91 -9.18
N LEU A 450 -19.70 -1.15 -9.33
CA LEU A 450 -20.78 -1.44 -10.27
C LEU A 450 -20.46 -1.06 -11.72
N GLN A 451 -19.33 -0.40 -11.97
CA GLN A 451 -18.82 -0.06 -13.31
C GLN A 451 -19.83 0.74 -14.18
N GLY A 452 -20.64 1.61 -13.56
CA GLY A 452 -21.60 2.44 -14.26
C GLY A 452 -22.91 1.71 -14.62
N LYS A 453 -23.20 0.57 -14.00
CA LYS A 453 -24.40 -0.24 -14.29
C LYS A 453 -25.71 0.54 -14.22
N ILE A 454 -25.82 1.46 -13.24
CA ILE A 454 -26.99 2.30 -13.03
C ILE A 454 -26.81 3.63 -13.76
N PHE A 455 -25.68 4.32 -13.56
CA PHE A 455 -25.42 5.66 -14.11
C PHE A 455 -25.42 5.69 -15.64
N ASN A 456 -24.96 4.63 -16.30
CA ASN A 456 -24.98 4.54 -17.75
C ASN A 456 -26.41 4.41 -18.35
N ARG A 457 -27.44 4.19 -17.52
CA ARG A 457 -28.86 4.21 -17.93
C ARG A 457 -29.45 5.63 -17.88
N ILE A 458 -28.82 6.55 -17.17
CA ILE A 458 -29.26 7.94 -17.04
C ILE A 458 -28.49 8.79 -18.05
N PRO A 459 -29.17 9.39 -19.07
CA PRO A 459 -28.50 10.04 -20.21
C PRO A 459 -27.45 11.07 -19.86
N LEU A 460 -27.67 11.88 -18.80
CA LEU A 460 -26.74 12.92 -18.34
C LEU A 460 -25.51 12.27 -17.66
N LEU A 461 -25.72 11.35 -16.72
CA LEU A 461 -24.65 10.69 -15.96
C LEU A 461 -23.78 9.81 -16.86
N LYS A 462 -24.38 9.17 -17.86
CA LYS A 462 -23.66 8.40 -18.88
C LYS A 462 -22.58 9.25 -19.59
N LYS A 463 -22.88 10.54 -19.89
CA LYS A 463 -21.90 11.42 -20.53
C LYS A 463 -20.73 11.76 -19.63
N LEU A 464 -20.93 11.75 -18.31
CA LEU A 464 -19.90 12.02 -17.30
C LEU A 464 -19.00 10.80 -17.04
N LYS A 465 -19.42 9.59 -17.49
CA LYS A 465 -18.71 8.31 -17.28
C LYS A 465 -18.46 8.01 -15.79
N TRP A 466 -19.33 8.49 -14.92
CA TRP A 466 -19.25 8.20 -13.49
C TRP A 466 -19.63 6.75 -13.20
N ARG A 467 -19.03 6.20 -12.16
CA ARG A 467 -19.24 4.81 -11.75
C ARG A 467 -19.66 4.76 -10.29
N GLU A 468 -20.59 3.87 -9.97
CA GLU A 468 -21.08 3.68 -8.62
C GLU A 468 -20.17 2.76 -7.84
N PHE A 469 -20.07 3.04 -6.57
CA PHE A 469 -19.36 2.24 -5.60
C PHE A 469 -20.19 2.05 -4.33
N ILE A 470 -20.17 0.84 -3.76
CA ILE A 470 -20.77 0.50 -2.48
C ILE A 470 -19.77 -0.33 -1.69
N GLY A 471 -19.54 0.04 -0.43
CA GLY A 471 -18.63 -0.66 0.48
C GLY A 471 -19.31 -1.01 1.79
N VAL A 472 -18.90 -2.13 2.37
CA VAL A 472 -19.29 -2.56 3.72
C VAL A 472 -18.06 -3.09 4.42
N LYS A 473 -17.75 -2.56 5.61
CA LYS A 473 -16.66 -3.05 6.44
C LYS A 473 -17.18 -3.41 7.82
N CYS A 474 -16.80 -4.59 8.29
CA CYS A 474 -17.17 -5.12 9.60
C CYS A 474 -15.91 -5.49 10.39
N LEU A 475 -15.95 -5.24 11.69
CA LEU A 475 -14.92 -5.67 12.64
C LEU A 475 -15.56 -6.33 13.85
N TRP A 476 -15.17 -7.55 14.15
CA TRP A 476 -15.42 -8.23 15.40
C TRP A 476 -14.11 -8.24 16.19
N GLY A 477 -14.18 -7.77 17.43
CA GLY A 477 -13.02 -7.72 18.29
C GLY A 477 -13.38 -8.14 19.71
N THR A 478 -12.41 -8.68 20.43
CA THR A 478 -12.53 -9.00 21.85
C THR A 478 -11.22 -8.70 22.58
N LEU A 479 -11.32 -8.45 23.87
CA LEU A 479 -10.19 -8.33 24.76
C LEU A 479 -10.42 -9.24 25.95
N THR A 480 -9.56 -10.23 26.15
CA THR A 480 -9.65 -11.14 27.29
C THR A 480 -9.25 -10.45 28.59
N ASP A 481 -9.78 -10.95 29.71
CA ASP A 481 -9.56 -10.37 31.05
C ASP A 481 -8.08 -10.18 31.40
N LYS A 482 -7.21 -11.08 30.94
CA LYS A 482 -5.75 -10.99 31.17
C LYS A 482 -5.08 -9.78 30.52
N ASN A 483 -5.70 -9.19 29.48
CA ASN A 483 -5.19 -8.05 28.72
C ASN A 483 -5.98 -6.76 28.97
N ASN A 484 -7.02 -6.81 29.83
CA ASN A 484 -7.89 -5.67 30.08
C ASN A 484 -7.50 -4.94 31.39
N PRO A 485 -6.81 -3.78 31.31
CA PRO A 485 -6.40 -3.02 32.50
C PRO A 485 -7.56 -2.37 33.23
N LEU A 486 -8.76 -2.29 32.62
CA LEU A 486 -9.94 -1.67 33.24
C LEU A 486 -10.62 -2.57 34.29
N LEU A 487 -10.22 -3.84 34.39
CA LEU A 487 -10.78 -4.77 35.33
C LEU A 487 -10.15 -4.62 36.74
N PRO A 488 -10.92 -4.66 37.82
CA PRO A 488 -10.42 -4.47 39.18
C PRO A 488 -9.27 -5.40 39.56
N GLN A 489 -9.28 -6.66 39.09
CA GLN A 489 -8.21 -7.63 39.36
C GLN A 489 -6.85 -7.23 38.74
N ASN A 490 -6.84 -6.33 37.76
CA ASN A 490 -5.65 -5.85 37.07
C ASN A 490 -5.20 -4.44 37.53
N ALA A 491 -5.85 -3.86 38.54
CA ALA A 491 -5.62 -2.48 38.98
C ALA A 491 -4.20 -2.19 39.50
N ILE A 492 -3.45 -3.24 39.91
CA ILE A 492 -2.06 -3.12 40.38
C ILE A 492 -1.09 -3.95 39.53
N ASP A 493 -1.47 -4.26 38.32
CA ASP A 493 -0.67 -5.08 37.41
C ASP A 493 0.62 -4.35 36.98
N THR A 494 1.74 -5.07 36.95
CA THR A 494 3.05 -4.52 36.65
C THR A 494 3.43 -4.62 35.16
N GLU A 495 2.67 -5.35 34.36
CA GLU A 495 2.92 -5.55 32.92
C GLU A 495 1.87 -4.84 32.05
N LEU A 496 0.60 -4.80 32.51
CA LEU A 496 -0.45 -4.08 31.81
C LEU A 496 -0.27 -2.57 31.98
N MET A 497 -0.47 -1.85 30.88
CA MET A 497 -0.41 -0.38 30.86
C MET A 497 -1.82 0.21 30.81
N LEU A 498 -1.98 1.37 31.44
CA LEU A 498 -3.18 2.20 31.35
C LEU A 498 -3.50 2.47 29.88
N PHE A 499 -4.76 2.32 29.48
CA PHE A 499 -5.18 2.57 28.10
C PHE A 499 -4.92 4.03 27.70
N PRO A 500 -4.65 4.32 26.43
CA PRO A 500 -4.52 5.68 25.94
C PRO A 500 -5.73 6.55 26.25
N GLY A 501 -5.48 7.78 26.63
CA GLY A 501 -6.51 8.73 27.01
C GLY A 501 -5.93 10.12 27.25
N HIS A 502 -6.66 10.94 27.97
CA HIS A 502 -6.24 12.27 28.37
C HIS A 502 -6.82 12.62 29.75
N TYR A 503 -6.16 13.54 30.45
CA TYR A 503 -6.68 14.13 31.66
C TYR A 503 -7.43 15.41 31.32
N ASP A 504 -8.57 15.63 31.97
CA ASP A 504 -9.29 16.90 31.91
C ASP A 504 -8.64 17.96 32.81
N ALA A 505 -9.18 19.18 32.79
CA ALA A 505 -8.67 20.29 33.62
C ALA A 505 -8.83 20.04 35.13
N ALA A 506 -9.70 19.12 35.54
CA ALA A 506 -9.92 18.72 36.93
C ALA A 506 -9.02 17.54 37.36
N GLY A 507 -8.23 16.99 36.43
CA GLY A 507 -7.34 15.84 36.68
C GLY A 507 -8.01 14.48 36.56
N ASN A 508 -9.24 14.40 36.02
CA ASN A 508 -9.88 13.12 35.77
C ASN A 508 -9.39 12.50 34.46
N TYR A 509 -9.09 11.22 34.50
CA TYR A 509 -8.64 10.50 33.33
C TYR A 509 -9.81 10.02 32.48
N HIS A 510 -9.78 10.35 31.20
CA HIS A 510 -10.75 9.91 30.20
C HIS A 510 -10.05 9.04 29.15
N THR A 511 -10.37 7.75 29.10
CA THR A 511 -9.82 6.87 28.07
C THR A 511 -10.35 7.22 26.68
N SER A 512 -9.48 7.15 25.67
CA SER A 512 -9.84 7.24 24.25
C SER A 512 -9.87 5.87 23.57
N SER A 513 -9.56 4.81 24.32
CA SER A 513 -9.53 3.42 23.84
C SER A 513 -10.60 2.59 24.55
N TYR A 514 -11.24 1.72 23.79
CA TYR A 514 -12.41 0.97 24.26
C TYR A 514 -12.27 -0.52 23.97
N VAL A 515 -12.92 -1.33 24.79
CA VAL A 515 -13.08 -2.77 24.58
C VAL A 515 -14.37 -3.02 23.80
N MET A 516 -14.28 -3.82 22.76
CA MET A 516 -15.44 -4.18 21.95
C MET A 516 -16.31 -5.22 22.64
N ASP A 517 -17.63 -5.11 22.44
CA ASP A 517 -18.57 -6.17 22.83
C ASP A 517 -18.48 -7.31 21.78
N PRO A 518 -18.15 -8.55 22.19
CA PRO A 518 -18.06 -9.69 21.28
C PRO A 518 -19.35 -9.99 20.49
N LYS A 519 -20.50 -9.53 20.99
CA LYS A 519 -21.81 -9.71 20.35
C LYS A 519 -22.20 -8.57 19.41
N LYS A 520 -21.47 -7.46 19.42
CA LYS A 520 -21.78 -6.25 18.66
C LYS A 520 -20.61 -5.91 17.74
N PRO A 521 -20.61 -6.35 16.46
CA PRO A 521 -19.54 -5.97 15.53
C PRO A 521 -19.57 -4.47 15.25
N TYR A 522 -18.42 -3.86 15.04
CA TYR A 522 -18.35 -2.53 14.42
C TYR A 522 -18.68 -2.65 12.95
N VAL A 523 -19.50 -1.74 12.43
CA VAL A 523 -19.89 -1.72 11.01
C VAL A 523 -19.83 -0.30 10.46
N GLU A 524 -19.16 -0.14 9.31
CA GLU A 524 -19.25 1.05 8.48
C GLU A 524 -19.69 0.69 7.06
N VAL A 525 -20.49 1.56 6.46
CA VAL A 525 -20.95 1.44 5.07
C VAL A 525 -20.51 2.65 4.29
N SER A 526 -20.17 2.46 3.04
CA SER A 526 -19.80 3.55 2.14
C SER A 526 -20.61 3.48 0.84
N ALA A 527 -20.89 4.65 0.28
CA ALA A 527 -21.42 4.83 -1.05
C ALA A 527 -20.63 5.93 -1.75
N GLY A 528 -20.26 5.69 -3.00
CA GLY A 528 -19.35 6.58 -3.70
C GLY A 528 -19.64 6.77 -5.17
N ILE A 529 -19.10 7.85 -5.68
CA ILE A 529 -19.03 8.16 -7.10
C ILE A 529 -17.56 8.12 -7.50
N HIS A 530 -17.23 7.15 -8.32
CA HIS A 530 -15.91 6.94 -8.86
C HIS A 530 -15.79 7.49 -10.29
N ASN A 531 -14.56 7.63 -10.76
CA ASN A 531 -14.26 8.05 -12.12
C ASN A 531 -14.68 9.50 -12.45
N ILE A 532 -14.79 10.37 -11.46
CA ILE A 532 -15.03 11.81 -11.65
C ILE A 532 -13.78 12.38 -12.34
N PHE A 533 -13.97 13.02 -13.51
CA PHE A 533 -12.87 13.47 -14.38
C PHE A 533 -11.85 12.36 -14.71
N LYS A 534 -12.27 11.08 -14.69
CA LYS A 534 -11.47 9.88 -14.96
C LYS A 534 -10.34 9.59 -13.94
N LEU A 535 -10.29 10.32 -12.82
CA LEU A 535 -9.22 10.24 -11.81
C LEU A 535 -9.73 10.26 -10.38
N LEU A 536 -10.73 11.08 -10.08
CA LEU A 536 -11.17 11.34 -8.70
C LEU A 536 -12.29 10.36 -8.31
N HIS A 537 -12.19 9.84 -7.12
CA HIS A 537 -13.21 9.03 -6.46
C HIS A 537 -13.62 9.74 -5.18
N VAL A 538 -14.91 9.79 -4.89
CA VAL A 538 -15.46 10.42 -3.70
C VAL A 538 -16.41 9.43 -3.04
N GLU A 539 -16.18 9.15 -1.77
CA GLU A 539 -17.00 8.23 -0.98
C GLU A 539 -17.55 8.90 0.27
N TYR A 540 -18.83 8.76 0.50
CA TYR A 540 -19.47 9.04 1.77
C TYR A 540 -19.45 7.76 2.61
N VAL A 541 -18.95 7.86 3.84
CA VAL A 541 -18.86 6.73 4.78
C VAL A 541 -19.72 7.02 5.98
N ARG A 542 -20.48 6.02 6.46
CA ARG A 542 -21.34 6.10 7.63
C ARG A 542 -21.04 4.96 8.59
N ARG A 543 -20.80 5.31 9.85
CA ARG A 543 -20.69 4.38 10.98
C ARG A 543 -22.09 4.01 11.46
N LEU A 544 -22.38 2.73 11.60
CA LEU A 544 -23.72 2.25 11.95
C LEU A 544 -23.92 2.03 13.46
N ASN A 545 -22.86 1.69 14.19
CA ASN A 545 -22.93 1.38 15.62
C ASN A 545 -21.71 1.94 16.38
N TYR A 546 -21.67 1.77 17.71
CA TYR A 546 -20.69 2.41 18.61
C TYR A 546 -20.67 3.96 18.47
N ASN A 547 -21.78 4.55 18.05
CA ASN A 547 -21.94 6.00 17.91
C ASN A 547 -22.06 6.74 19.25
N GLU A 548 -22.25 5.99 20.33
CA GLU A 548 -22.31 6.43 21.72
C GLU A 548 -20.94 6.78 22.30
N LEU A 549 -19.86 6.28 21.71
CA LEU A 549 -18.51 6.55 22.22
C LEU A 549 -18.15 8.04 22.06
N PRO A 550 -17.54 8.67 23.08
CA PRO A 550 -17.23 10.11 23.06
C PRO A 550 -16.34 10.53 21.89
N THR A 551 -15.45 9.63 21.44
CA THR A 551 -14.49 9.89 20.35
C THR A 551 -15.04 9.52 18.97
N ALA A 552 -16.27 8.99 18.87
CA ALA A 552 -16.79 8.39 17.65
C ALA A 552 -17.00 9.38 16.51
N SER A 553 -16.33 9.16 15.38
CA SER A 553 -16.65 9.78 14.10
C SER A 553 -17.85 9.07 13.47
N LYS A 554 -19.00 9.76 13.32
CA LYS A 554 -20.27 9.15 12.89
C LYS A 554 -20.39 9.03 11.37
N TRP A 555 -19.74 9.91 10.63
CA TRP A 555 -19.71 9.93 9.16
C TRP A 555 -18.49 10.72 8.66
N GLY A 556 -18.17 10.53 7.41
CA GLY A 556 -17.08 11.27 6.75
C GLY A 556 -17.14 11.19 5.24
N ILE A 557 -16.42 12.09 4.57
CA ILE A 557 -16.17 12.04 3.14
C ILE A 557 -14.71 11.68 2.93
N ARG A 558 -14.45 10.79 2.00
CA ARG A 558 -13.12 10.34 1.63
C ARG A 558 -12.90 10.49 0.14
N PHE A 559 -11.65 10.74 -0.23
CA PHE A 559 -11.23 10.95 -1.60
C PHE A 559 -10.17 9.94 -1.99
N MET A 560 -10.12 9.56 -3.27
CA MET A 560 -9.04 8.77 -3.84
C MET A 560 -8.72 9.32 -5.22
N ILE A 561 -7.43 9.36 -5.55
CA ILE A 561 -6.96 9.68 -6.90
C ILE A 561 -6.39 8.39 -7.49
N ARG A 562 -7.12 7.81 -8.42
CA ARG A 562 -6.74 6.55 -9.08
C ARG A 562 -7.30 6.55 -10.50
N THR A 563 -6.49 6.14 -11.48
CA THR A 563 -6.99 5.80 -12.82
C THR A 563 -7.63 4.42 -12.79
N VAL A 564 -8.80 4.30 -13.38
CA VAL A 564 -9.48 3.01 -13.60
C VAL A 564 -9.55 2.79 -15.10
N PHE A 565 -8.95 1.73 -15.57
CA PHE A 565 -8.96 1.33 -16.98
C PHE A 565 -10.07 0.35 -17.28
#